data_3b4d8132d7b51ad298a34562d7a50608
#
_entry.id   3b4d8132d7b51ad298a34562d7a50608
#
_cell.length_a   1.000
_cell.length_b   1.000
_cell.length_c   1.000
_cell.angle_alpha   90.00
_cell.angle_beta   90.00
_cell.angle_gamma   90.00
#
_symmetry.space_group_name_H-M   'P 1'
#
loop_
_entity.id
_entity.type
_entity.pdbx_description
1 polymer ?
#
loop_
_entity_poly.entity_id
_entity_poly.type
_entity_poly.pdbx_seq_one_letter_code
_entity_poly.pdbx_strand_id
1 'polypeptide(L)'
;MNIKHIVSDFTSLLRIIGAKITGNYFPFSVTLIITCKCNYRCQYCDVFNDDEKEMTTGEIISVIDDLAELGTRRLSLNGGEALLREDLGTVISHAKNRGMFVTLFTNGSLISRNIENLKGLDVILISLDGPREIHDAQRIPGSFDQVMEGIESAKEAGLTVWTNTVITKHNLDSLDFILDTARKLKIHTCWQPVFNYIHSPGGQRIEALLFDEQKYGTVINRLISEKKAGGPIVHSIDYLRYIRNPDWNQNNRTCWAGKFYFAITPS
;
A
#
# COMPACT_ATOMS: atom_id res chain seq x y z
N MET A 1 11.81 16.43 8.38
CA MET A 1 10.36 16.28 8.69
C MET A 1 9.78 17.68 8.84
N ASN A 2 8.79 18.04 8.04
CA ASN A 2 8.26 19.41 7.97
C ASN A 2 7.40 19.70 9.21
N ILE A 3 7.59 20.86 9.89
CA ILE A 3 6.85 21.28 11.09
C ILE A 3 5.32 21.18 10.90
N LYS A 4 4.84 21.45 9.68
CA LYS A 4 3.41 21.30 9.33
C LYS A 4 2.90 19.86 9.50
N HIS A 5 3.71 18.85 9.20
CA HIS A 5 3.33 17.45 9.39
C HIS A 5 3.30 17.07 10.88
N ILE A 6 4.24 17.56 11.67
CA ILE A 6 4.27 17.29 13.13
C ILE A 6 3.02 17.87 13.82
N VAL A 7 2.65 19.10 13.50
CA VAL A 7 1.45 19.76 14.06
C VAL A 7 0.18 19.03 13.59
N SER A 8 0.12 18.61 12.32
CA SER A 8 -0.99 17.85 11.77
C SER A 8 -1.14 16.46 12.43
N ASP A 9 -0.02 15.78 12.70
CA ASP A 9 -0.04 14.48 13.37
C ASP A 9 -0.48 14.60 14.84
N PHE A 10 -0.07 15.66 15.54
CA PHE A 10 -0.48 15.91 16.94
C PHE A 10 -1.98 16.23 17.06
N THR A 11 -2.51 17.10 16.18
CA THR A 11 -3.95 17.41 16.15
C THR A 11 -4.78 16.17 15.79
N SER A 12 -4.28 15.35 14.89
CA SER A 12 -4.93 14.08 14.52
C SER A 12 -4.97 13.10 15.68
N LEU A 13 -3.87 13.00 16.46
CA LEU A 13 -3.83 12.14 17.64
C LEU A 13 -4.86 12.58 18.69
N LEU A 14 -4.98 13.88 18.97
CA LEU A 14 -5.97 14.41 19.90
C LEU A 14 -7.41 14.12 19.43
N ARG A 15 -7.69 14.25 18.11
CA ARG A 15 -9.01 13.91 17.54
C ARG A 15 -9.30 12.41 17.68
N ILE A 16 -8.32 11.52 17.43
CA ILE A 16 -8.49 10.07 17.61
C ILE A 16 -8.79 9.73 19.07
N ILE A 17 -8.07 10.34 20.02
CA ILE A 17 -8.33 10.14 21.45
C ILE A 17 -9.74 10.62 21.81
N GLY A 18 -10.12 11.82 21.39
CA GLY A 18 -11.46 12.37 21.60
C GLY A 18 -12.56 11.48 21.01
N ALA A 19 -12.35 10.98 19.77
CA ALA A 19 -13.30 10.08 19.12
C ALA A 19 -13.46 8.74 19.87
N LYS A 20 -12.39 8.21 20.46
CA LYS A 20 -12.45 7.00 21.30
C LYS A 20 -13.23 7.22 22.61
N ILE A 21 -13.17 8.43 23.18
CA ILE A 21 -13.89 8.78 24.40
C ILE A 21 -15.35 9.05 24.11
N THR A 22 -15.65 9.78 23.04
CA THR A 22 -17.02 10.24 22.73
C THR A 22 -17.83 9.27 21.87
N GLY A 23 -17.17 8.32 21.21
CA GLY A 23 -17.78 7.43 20.21
C GLY A 23 -17.99 8.08 18.82
N ASN A 24 -17.62 9.35 18.65
CA ASN A 24 -17.76 10.08 17.38
C ASN A 24 -16.54 9.80 16.48
N TYR A 25 -16.60 8.69 15.76
CA TYR A 25 -15.52 8.26 14.86
C TYR A 25 -15.54 9.04 13.54
N PHE A 26 -14.39 9.11 12.89
CA PHE A 26 -14.20 9.77 11.60
C PHE A 26 -13.18 9.02 10.74
N PRO A 27 -13.27 9.09 9.41
CA PRO A 27 -12.36 8.39 8.50
C PRO A 27 -10.97 9.04 8.48
N PHE A 28 -10.09 8.65 9.43
CA PHE A 28 -8.74 9.21 9.50
C PHE A 28 -7.88 8.85 8.30
N SER A 29 -7.96 7.58 7.86
CA SER A 29 -7.20 7.05 6.72
C SER A 29 -8.12 6.28 5.79
N VAL A 30 -8.10 6.62 4.51
CA VAL A 30 -8.96 5.99 3.50
C VAL A 30 -8.11 5.47 2.35
N THR A 31 -8.41 4.25 1.91
CA THR A 31 -7.91 3.73 0.64
C THR A 31 -9.00 3.95 -0.41
N LEU A 32 -8.68 4.69 -1.46
CA LEU A 32 -9.57 4.93 -2.59
C LEU A 32 -9.08 4.12 -3.79
N ILE A 33 -9.87 3.15 -4.20
CA ILE A 33 -9.64 2.36 -5.41
C ILE A 33 -10.21 3.15 -6.57
N ILE A 34 -9.33 3.76 -7.37
CA ILE A 34 -9.71 4.69 -8.44
C ILE A 34 -9.92 4.01 -9.79
N THR A 35 -9.45 2.76 -9.94
CA THR A 35 -9.64 1.94 -11.15
C THR A 35 -9.53 0.45 -10.81
N CYS A 36 -10.28 -0.38 -11.52
CA CYS A 36 -10.10 -1.83 -11.50
C CYS A 36 -9.28 -2.34 -12.71
N LYS A 37 -8.94 -1.48 -13.67
CA LYS A 37 -8.07 -1.83 -14.78
C LYS A 37 -6.64 -2.03 -14.33
N CYS A 38 -5.99 -3.06 -14.87
CA CYS A 38 -4.59 -3.34 -14.59
C CYS A 38 -3.89 -3.91 -15.83
N ASN A 39 -2.66 -3.53 -16.05
CA ASN A 39 -1.81 -4.09 -17.11
C ASN A 39 -1.10 -5.39 -16.67
N TYR A 40 -1.23 -5.81 -15.38
CA TYR A 40 -0.69 -7.06 -14.86
C TYR A 40 -1.80 -8.04 -14.48
N ARG A 41 -1.43 -9.32 -14.35
CA ARG A 41 -2.29 -10.41 -13.88
C ARG A 41 -1.52 -11.23 -12.83
N CYS A 42 -1.23 -10.58 -11.69
CA CYS A 42 -0.48 -11.19 -10.59
C CYS A 42 -1.20 -12.42 -10.02
N GLN A 43 -0.42 -13.44 -9.58
CA GLN A 43 -0.98 -14.71 -9.11
C GLN A 43 -1.92 -14.58 -7.89
N TYR A 44 -1.71 -13.55 -7.07
CA TYR A 44 -2.44 -13.33 -5.81
C TYR A 44 -3.47 -12.20 -5.89
N CYS A 45 -3.75 -11.67 -7.09
CA CYS A 45 -4.59 -10.49 -7.24
C CYS A 45 -5.81 -10.79 -8.13
N ASP A 46 -6.97 -10.41 -7.63
CA ASP A 46 -8.25 -10.48 -8.36
C ASP A 46 -8.96 -9.11 -8.42
N VAL A 47 -8.23 -8.03 -8.15
CA VAL A 47 -8.80 -6.66 -8.19
C VAL A 47 -9.10 -6.21 -9.62
N PHE A 48 -8.41 -6.79 -10.62
CA PHE A 48 -8.62 -6.40 -12.00
C PHE A 48 -10.00 -6.87 -12.49
N ASN A 49 -10.80 -5.91 -12.91
CA ASN A 49 -12.07 -6.13 -13.61
C ASN A 49 -12.21 -5.05 -14.66
N ASP A 50 -12.01 -5.40 -15.91
CA ASP A 50 -12.00 -4.45 -17.02
C ASP A 50 -13.41 -3.96 -17.37
N ASP A 51 -14.45 -4.69 -16.93
CA ASP A 51 -15.87 -4.39 -17.21
C ASP A 51 -16.51 -3.52 -16.14
N GLU A 52 -15.81 -3.21 -15.04
CA GLU A 52 -16.35 -2.40 -13.95
C GLU A 52 -16.45 -0.93 -14.34
N LYS A 53 -17.58 -0.32 -14.02
CA LYS A 53 -17.77 1.11 -14.24
C LYS A 53 -16.84 1.90 -13.33
N GLU A 54 -15.95 2.68 -13.93
CA GLU A 54 -15.04 3.55 -13.20
C GLU A 54 -15.72 4.86 -12.78
N MET A 55 -15.33 5.39 -11.64
CA MET A 55 -15.66 6.75 -11.26
C MET A 55 -15.03 7.75 -12.25
N THR A 56 -15.79 8.74 -12.65
CA THR A 56 -15.27 9.91 -13.37
C THR A 56 -14.35 10.74 -12.49
N THR A 57 -13.53 11.60 -13.08
CA THR A 57 -12.68 12.56 -12.34
C THR A 57 -13.52 13.39 -11.37
N GLY A 58 -14.69 13.86 -11.80
CA GLY A 58 -15.60 14.68 -10.97
C GLY A 58 -16.13 13.92 -9.76
N GLU A 59 -16.51 12.66 -9.93
CA GLU A 59 -16.96 11.81 -8.82
C GLU A 59 -15.82 11.55 -7.82
N ILE A 60 -14.61 11.27 -8.29
CA ILE A 60 -13.44 11.10 -7.41
C ILE A 60 -13.14 12.38 -6.62
N ILE A 61 -13.20 13.54 -7.28
CA ILE A 61 -12.99 14.85 -6.64
C ILE A 61 -14.05 15.09 -5.58
N SER A 62 -15.33 14.81 -5.87
CA SER A 62 -16.42 14.92 -4.89
C SER A 62 -16.21 14.03 -3.67
N VAL A 63 -15.80 12.77 -3.88
CA VAL A 63 -15.45 11.85 -2.79
C VAL A 63 -14.30 12.40 -1.94
N ILE A 64 -13.25 12.97 -2.56
CA ILE A 64 -12.13 13.56 -1.84
C ILE A 64 -12.59 14.78 -1.01
N ASP A 65 -13.50 15.59 -1.53
CA ASP A 65 -14.05 16.73 -0.82
C ASP A 65 -14.86 16.29 0.40
N ASP A 66 -15.76 15.33 0.24
CA ASP A 66 -16.53 14.74 1.35
C ASP A 66 -15.61 14.13 2.42
N LEU A 67 -14.59 13.41 2.02
CA LEU A 67 -13.60 12.85 2.93
C LEU A 67 -12.82 13.93 3.69
N ALA A 68 -12.46 15.03 3.03
CA ALA A 68 -11.78 16.16 3.67
C ALA A 68 -12.67 16.82 4.73
N GLU A 69 -13.97 17.01 4.43
CA GLU A 69 -14.95 17.55 5.37
C GLU A 69 -15.18 16.64 6.59
N LEU A 70 -15.22 15.33 6.38
CA LEU A 70 -15.26 14.34 7.45
C LEU A 70 -13.97 14.30 8.28
N GLY A 71 -12.88 14.88 7.77
CA GLY A 71 -11.61 15.03 8.47
C GLY A 71 -10.57 13.99 8.16
N THR A 72 -10.67 13.34 6.99
CA THR A 72 -9.62 12.44 6.47
C THR A 72 -8.30 13.19 6.33
N ARG A 73 -7.23 12.54 6.77
CA ARG A 73 -5.87 13.08 6.71
C ARG A 73 -4.93 12.26 5.83
N ARG A 74 -5.21 11.00 5.64
CA ARG A 74 -4.40 10.07 4.84
C ARG A 74 -5.25 9.46 3.74
N LEU A 75 -4.85 9.68 2.51
CA LEU A 75 -5.47 9.11 1.32
C LEU A 75 -4.47 8.20 0.62
N SER A 76 -4.82 6.93 0.50
CA SER A 76 -4.07 5.97 -0.29
C SER A 76 -4.80 5.74 -1.61
N LEU A 77 -4.21 6.19 -2.70
CA LEU A 77 -4.71 5.91 -4.05
C LEU A 77 -4.24 4.52 -4.46
N ASN A 78 -5.19 3.68 -4.82
CA ASN A 78 -4.97 2.29 -5.17
C ASN A 78 -5.86 1.91 -6.37
N GLY A 79 -5.71 0.68 -6.85
CA GLY A 79 -6.55 0.16 -7.93
C GLY A 79 -6.02 -1.17 -8.44
N GLY A 80 -6.37 -1.51 -9.67
CA GLY A 80 -5.58 -2.44 -10.45
C GLY A 80 -4.19 -1.84 -10.70
N GLU A 81 -4.09 -0.87 -11.62
CA GLU A 81 -2.91 -0.01 -11.76
C GLU A 81 -3.36 1.44 -11.93
N ALA A 82 -3.15 2.23 -10.89
CA ALA A 82 -3.61 3.62 -10.82
C ALA A 82 -2.98 4.51 -11.91
N LEU A 83 -1.76 4.19 -12.36
CA LEU A 83 -1.05 4.92 -13.42
C LEU A 83 -1.64 4.73 -14.82
N LEU A 84 -2.65 3.87 -14.98
CA LEU A 84 -3.43 3.80 -16.22
C LEU A 84 -4.43 4.94 -16.37
N ARG A 85 -4.71 5.69 -15.27
CA ARG A 85 -5.60 6.84 -15.32
C ARG A 85 -4.84 8.11 -15.76
N GLU A 86 -5.32 8.73 -16.82
CA GLU A 86 -4.72 9.98 -17.35
C GLU A 86 -4.95 11.17 -16.41
N ASP A 87 -6.02 11.15 -15.61
CA ASP A 87 -6.41 12.20 -14.67
C ASP A 87 -5.76 12.07 -13.28
N LEU A 88 -4.87 11.09 -13.07
CA LEU A 88 -4.25 10.81 -11.76
C LEU A 88 -3.57 12.06 -11.16
N GLY A 89 -2.86 12.84 -11.98
CA GLY A 89 -2.21 14.08 -11.53
C GLY A 89 -3.20 15.12 -10.97
N THR A 90 -4.37 15.24 -11.60
CA THR A 90 -5.47 16.09 -11.12
C THR A 90 -5.98 15.60 -9.77
N VAL A 91 -6.20 14.30 -9.62
CA VAL A 91 -6.67 13.66 -8.37
C VAL A 91 -5.66 13.89 -7.24
N ILE A 92 -4.37 13.65 -7.49
CA ILE A 92 -3.30 13.89 -6.51
C ILE A 92 -3.28 15.37 -6.08
N SER A 93 -3.25 16.29 -7.04
CA SER A 93 -3.20 17.73 -6.77
C SER A 93 -4.41 18.20 -5.95
N HIS A 94 -5.61 17.71 -6.27
CA HIS A 94 -6.82 18.04 -5.52
C HIS A 94 -6.74 17.56 -4.08
N ALA A 95 -6.39 16.30 -3.84
CA ALA A 95 -6.22 15.74 -2.49
C ALA A 95 -5.16 16.50 -1.68
N LYS A 96 -4.05 16.89 -2.31
CA LYS A 96 -3.02 17.74 -1.68
C LYS A 96 -3.56 19.13 -1.30
N ASN A 97 -4.35 19.75 -2.15
CA ASN A 97 -4.98 21.04 -1.88
C ASN A 97 -5.99 20.97 -0.71
N ARG A 98 -6.61 19.80 -0.50
CA ARG A 98 -7.43 19.51 0.70
C ARG A 98 -6.61 19.18 1.94
N GLY A 99 -5.29 19.24 1.88
CA GLY A 99 -4.38 19.05 3.02
C GLY A 99 -4.16 17.59 3.41
N MET A 100 -4.42 16.65 2.51
CA MET A 100 -4.22 15.23 2.76
C MET A 100 -2.75 14.83 2.55
N PHE A 101 -2.31 13.81 3.30
CA PHE A 101 -1.12 13.03 3.00
C PHE A 101 -1.49 11.96 1.97
N VAL A 102 -0.90 12.04 0.78
CA VAL A 102 -1.29 11.20 -0.37
C VAL A 102 -0.22 10.15 -0.65
N THR A 103 -0.64 8.90 -0.66
CA THR A 103 0.18 7.73 -0.99
C THR A 103 -0.38 7.07 -2.24
N LEU A 104 0.49 6.64 -3.15
CA LEU A 104 0.12 5.88 -4.34
C LEU A 104 0.68 4.47 -4.29
N PHE A 105 -0.15 3.47 -4.57
CA PHE A 105 0.27 2.08 -4.79
C PHE A 105 0.34 1.79 -6.29
N THR A 106 1.45 1.20 -6.75
CA THR A 106 1.67 0.88 -8.16
C THR A 106 2.54 -0.35 -8.35
N ASN A 107 2.37 -1.03 -9.48
CA ASN A 107 3.28 -2.10 -9.89
C ASN A 107 4.61 -1.57 -10.44
N GLY A 108 4.75 -0.26 -10.64
CA GLY A 108 5.99 0.41 -11.03
C GLY A 108 6.22 0.54 -12.53
N SER A 109 5.53 -0.24 -13.37
CA SER A 109 5.82 -0.35 -14.82
C SER A 109 5.59 0.93 -15.63
N LEU A 110 4.79 1.85 -15.11
CA LEU A 110 4.41 3.07 -15.83
C LEU A 110 4.97 4.35 -15.20
N ILE A 111 5.82 4.24 -14.18
CA ILE A 111 6.32 5.41 -13.43
C ILE A 111 7.11 6.35 -14.34
N SER A 112 8.09 5.84 -15.10
CA SER A 112 8.98 6.64 -15.93
C SER A 112 8.21 7.50 -16.96
N ARG A 113 7.06 7.01 -17.43
CA ARG A 113 6.19 7.74 -18.38
C ARG A 113 5.23 8.71 -17.73
N ASN A 114 5.05 8.62 -16.40
CA ASN A 114 4.04 9.39 -15.65
C ASN A 114 4.62 10.30 -14.57
N ILE A 115 5.92 10.55 -14.55
CA ILE A 115 6.61 11.32 -13.49
C ILE A 115 5.95 12.68 -13.22
N GLU A 116 5.53 13.39 -14.26
CA GLU A 116 4.87 14.69 -14.13
C GLU A 116 3.54 14.61 -13.34
N ASN A 117 2.78 13.51 -13.56
CA ASN A 117 1.51 13.27 -12.86
C ASN A 117 1.70 12.86 -11.39
N LEU A 118 2.94 12.51 -10.97
CA LEU A 118 3.26 12.07 -9.61
C LEU A 118 3.73 13.22 -8.72
N LYS A 119 3.84 14.43 -9.25
CA LYS A 119 4.22 15.61 -8.46
C LYS A 119 3.22 15.86 -7.35
N GLY A 120 3.74 16.08 -6.15
CA GLY A 120 2.93 16.33 -4.95
C GLY A 120 2.60 15.08 -4.12
N LEU A 121 2.90 13.87 -4.59
CA LEU A 121 2.83 12.68 -3.74
C LEU A 121 3.74 12.81 -2.52
N ASP A 122 3.26 12.34 -1.38
CA ASP A 122 4.10 12.23 -0.17
C ASP A 122 4.90 10.93 -0.19
N VAL A 123 4.32 9.82 -0.67
CA VAL A 123 4.97 8.52 -0.80
C VAL A 123 4.44 7.77 -2.01
N ILE A 124 5.33 7.13 -2.74
CA ILE A 124 4.97 6.12 -3.74
C ILE A 124 5.40 4.73 -3.22
N LEU A 125 4.44 3.80 -3.13
CA LEU A 125 4.68 2.40 -2.80
C LEU A 125 4.74 1.58 -4.08
N ILE A 126 5.91 1.04 -4.36
CA ILE A 126 6.18 0.27 -5.57
C ILE A 126 6.29 -1.21 -5.19
N SER A 127 5.58 -2.04 -5.89
CA SER A 127 5.53 -3.47 -5.61
C SER A 127 6.84 -4.17 -5.96
N LEU A 128 7.47 -4.86 -4.98
CA LEU A 128 8.68 -5.67 -5.19
C LEU A 128 8.61 -6.93 -4.32
N ASP A 129 8.48 -8.11 -4.94
CA ASP A 129 8.21 -9.35 -4.22
C ASP A 129 9.44 -10.26 -4.04
N GLY A 130 10.57 -9.92 -4.63
CA GLY A 130 11.80 -10.72 -4.53
C GLY A 130 12.78 -10.45 -5.66
N PRO A 131 13.82 -11.30 -5.81
CA PRO A 131 14.70 -11.27 -6.97
C PRO A 131 13.91 -11.56 -8.27
N ARG A 132 14.54 -11.32 -9.42
CA ARG A 132 13.91 -11.38 -10.75
C ARG A 132 13.00 -12.58 -10.94
N GLU A 133 13.53 -13.76 -10.73
CA GLU A 133 12.82 -15.02 -11.00
C GLU A 133 11.55 -15.14 -10.14
N ILE A 134 11.64 -14.73 -8.88
CA ILE A 134 10.51 -14.77 -7.95
C ILE A 134 9.50 -13.69 -8.27
N HIS A 135 9.97 -12.46 -8.51
CA HIS A 135 9.09 -11.33 -8.81
C HIS A 135 8.30 -11.57 -10.10
N ASP A 136 9.00 -11.94 -11.18
CA ASP A 136 8.39 -12.20 -12.48
C ASP A 136 7.41 -13.38 -12.43
N ALA A 137 7.75 -14.44 -11.70
CA ALA A 137 6.86 -15.59 -11.53
C ALA A 137 5.57 -15.23 -10.79
N GLN A 138 5.62 -14.35 -9.81
CA GLN A 138 4.43 -13.92 -9.05
C GLN A 138 3.58 -12.89 -9.79
N ARG A 139 4.18 -12.09 -10.66
CA ARG A 139 3.52 -10.99 -11.37
C ARG A 139 3.36 -11.29 -12.86
N ILE A 140 4.29 -10.86 -13.68
CA ILE A 140 4.39 -11.19 -15.11
C ILE A 140 5.87 -11.22 -15.52
N PRO A 141 6.26 -11.97 -16.55
CA PRO A 141 7.61 -11.97 -17.08
C PRO A 141 8.09 -10.56 -17.45
N GLY A 142 9.31 -10.22 -17.04
CA GLY A 142 9.93 -8.91 -17.30
C GLY A 142 9.49 -7.79 -16.37
N SER A 143 8.61 -8.05 -15.41
CA SER A 143 8.13 -7.04 -14.46
C SER A 143 9.23 -6.56 -13.50
N PHE A 144 10.23 -7.39 -13.20
CA PHE A 144 11.34 -7.00 -12.35
C PHE A 144 12.14 -5.82 -12.92
N ASP A 145 12.46 -5.85 -14.21
CA ASP A 145 13.19 -4.75 -14.86
C ASP A 145 12.38 -3.48 -14.86
N GLN A 146 11.08 -3.58 -15.14
CA GLN A 146 10.16 -2.44 -15.13
C GLN A 146 10.05 -1.80 -13.74
N VAL A 147 9.98 -2.61 -12.68
CA VAL A 147 9.92 -2.07 -11.32
C VAL A 147 11.22 -1.41 -10.89
N MET A 148 12.36 -1.98 -11.27
CA MET A 148 13.68 -1.38 -10.96
C MET A 148 13.87 -0.04 -11.68
N GLU A 149 13.51 0.05 -12.97
CA GLU A 149 13.49 1.30 -13.72
C GLU A 149 12.55 2.32 -13.08
N GLY A 150 11.35 1.89 -12.68
CA GLY A 150 10.37 2.75 -12.01
C GLY A 150 10.89 3.30 -10.67
N ILE A 151 11.58 2.48 -9.87
CA ILE A 151 12.20 2.93 -8.62
C ILE A 151 13.27 3.99 -8.88
N GLU A 152 14.14 3.77 -9.87
CA GLU A 152 15.18 4.73 -10.23
C GLU A 152 14.57 6.05 -10.71
N SER A 153 13.63 6.00 -11.64
CA SER A 153 12.93 7.19 -12.17
C SER A 153 12.21 7.98 -11.06
N ALA A 154 11.52 7.30 -10.13
CA ALA A 154 10.85 7.95 -9.01
C ALA A 154 11.86 8.64 -8.07
N LYS A 155 13.00 8.02 -7.80
CA LYS A 155 14.07 8.60 -6.97
C LYS A 155 14.74 9.80 -7.63
N GLU A 156 15.05 9.70 -8.92
CA GLU A 156 15.62 10.82 -9.69
C GLU A 156 14.68 12.04 -9.72
N ALA A 157 13.36 11.78 -9.75
CA ALA A 157 12.34 12.82 -9.63
C ALA A 157 12.16 13.37 -8.20
N GLY A 158 12.92 12.86 -7.21
CA GLY A 158 12.86 13.31 -5.82
C GLY A 158 11.67 12.79 -5.02
N LEU A 159 10.96 11.77 -5.51
CA LEU A 159 9.84 11.15 -4.80
C LEU A 159 10.33 10.31 -3.61
N THR A 160 9.54 10.29 -2.55
CA THR A 160 9.78 9.35 -1.43
C THR A 160 9.30 7.96 -1.83
N VAL A 161 10.24 7.06 -2.10
CA VAL A 161 9.95 5.70 -2.56
C VAL A 161 9.96 4.72 -1.40
N TRP A 162 8.90 3.92 -1.30
CA TRP A 162 8.85 2.71 -0.50
C TRP A 162 8.55 1.52 -1.41
N THR A 163 9.04 0.33 -1.05
CA THR A 163 8.59 -0.90 -1.70
C THR A 163 7.54 -1.59 -0.86
N ASN A 164 6.66 -2.35 -1.52
CA ASN A 164 5.67 -3.21 -0.88
C ASN A 164 5.84 -4.64 -1.35
N THR A 165 5.99 -5.56 -0.41
CA THR A 165 6.15 -7.00 -0.66
C THR A 165 4.93 -7.75 -0.16
N VAL A 166 4.28 -8.51 -1.03
CA VAL A 166 3.27 -9.48 -0.63
C VAL A 166 3.96 -10.80 -0.31
N ILE A 167 3.91 -11.21 0.96
CA ILE A 167 4.54 -12.45 1.42
C ILE A 167 3.68 -13.63 0.98
N THR A 168 4.27 -14.54 0.22
CA THR A 168 3.67 -15.80 -0.22
C THR A 168 4.63 -16.95 0.10
N LYS A 169 4.22 -18.20 -0.11
CA LYS A 169 5.12 -19.35 0.05
C LYS A 169 6.35 -19.30 -0.87
N HIS A 170 6.28 -18.55 -1.99
CA HIS A 170 7.31 -18.52 -3.02
C HIS A 170 8.44 -17.52 -2.74
N ASN A 171 8.21 -16.53 -1.83
CA ASN A 171 9.19 -15.48 -1.55
C ASN A 171 9.65 -15.39 -0.09
N LEU A 172 9.36 -16.40 0.72
CA LEU A 172 9.82 -16.44 2.12
C LEU A 172 11.35 -16.32 2.24
N ASP A 173 12.08 -16.87 1.28
CA ASP A 173 13.55 -16.84 1.23
C ASP A 173 14.10 -15.55 0.56
N SER A 174 13.22 -14.64 0.10
CA SER A 174 13.61 -13.38 -0.57
C SER A 174 13.86 -12.20 0.36
N LEU A 175 13.71 -12.40 1.67
CA LEU A 175 13.79 -11.34 2.68
C LEU A 175 15.12 -10.56 2.59
N ASP A 176 16.24 -11.26 2.59
CA ASP A 176 17.56 -10.61 2.59
C ASP A 176 17.77 -9.81 1.29
N PHE A 177 17.35 -10.36 0.14
CA PHE A 177 17.41 -9.63 -1.14
C PHE A 177 16.65 -8.30 -1.07
N ILE A 178 15.43 -8.30 -0.54
CA ILE A 178 14.59 -7.09 -0.46
C ILE A 178 15.18 -6.08 0.52
N LEU A 179 15.66 -6.53 1.69
CA LEU A 179 16.29 -5.67 2.68
C LEU A 179 17.58 -5.04 2.15
N ASP A 180 18.41 -5.82 1.46
CA ASP A 180 19.66 -5.34 0.88
C ASP A 180 19.41 -4.38 -0.29
N THR A 181 18.40 -4.66 -1.11
CA THR A 181 17.93 -3.75 -2.16
C THR A 181 17.47 -2.43 -1.55
N ALA A 182 16.65 -2.49 -0.49
CA ALA A 182 16.17 -1.29 0.20
C ALA A 182 17.33 -0.46 0.80
N ARG A 183 18.33 -1.11 1.41
CA ARG A 183 19.55 -0.45 1.93
C ARG A 183 20.36 0.19 0.81
N LYS A 184 20.66 -0.57 -0.26
CA LYS A 184 21.41 -0.11 -1.43
C LYS A 184 20.77 1.11 -2.07
N LEU A 185 19.47 1.06 -2.25
CA LEU A 185 18.70 2.14 -2.87
C LEU A 185 18.33 3.27 -1.90
N LYS A 186 18.62 3.12 -0.59
CA LYS A 186 18.25 4.05 0.49
C LYS A 186 16.74 4.36 0.51
N ILE A 187 15.93 3.33 0.37
CA ILE A 187 14.47 3.38 0.43
C ILE A 187 13.97 2.53 1.60
N HIS A 188 12.66 2.63 1.90
CA HIS A 188 12.03 1.79 2.92
C HIS A 188 11.19 0.69 2.28
N THR A 189 10.86 -0.34 3.08
CA THR A 189 10.05 -1.46 2.62
C THR A 189 8.88 -1.75 3.56
N CYS A 190 7.75 -2.09 2.96
CA CYS A 190 6.54 -2.58 3.60
C CYS A 190 6.35 -4.06 3.31
N TRP A 191 5.71 -4.76 4.22
CA TRP A 191 5.49 -6.21 4.14
C TRP A 191 4.06 -6.53 4.57
N GLN A 192 3.36 -7.31 3.77
CA GLN A 192 2.03 -7.79 4.11
C GLN A 192 1.88 -9.26 3.70
N PRO A 193 1.24 -10.11 4.52
CA PRO A 193 0.94 -11.47 4.10
C PRO A 193 -0.08 -11.47 2.97
N VAL A 194 -0.03 -12.48 2.11
CA VAL A 194 -1.14 -12.77 1.22
C VAL A 194 -2.37 -13.14 2.07
N PHE A 195 -3.52 -12.54 1.74
CA PHE A 195 -4.77 -12.80 2.44
C PHE A 195 -5.64 -13.77 1.64
N ASN A 196 -6.24 -14.74 2.34
CA ASN A 196 -7.29 -15.56 1.76
C ASN A 196 -8.64 -14.84 1.93
N TYR A 197 -9.12 -14.21 0.88
CA TYR A 197 -10.47 -13.63 0.84
C TYR A 197 -11.47 -14.72 0.47
N ILE A 198 -12.22 -15.20 1.45
CA ILE A 198 -13.21 -16.31 1.32
C ILE A 198 -14.24 -16.07 0.20
N HIS A 199 -14.37 -14.84 -0.28
CA HIS A 199 -15.36 -14.44 -1.29
C HIS A 199 -14.75 -13.90 -2.60
N SER A 200 -13.43 -13.97 -2.77
CA SER A 200 -12.83 -13.58 -4.04
C SER A 200 -13.01 -14.68 -5.09
N PRO A 201 -13.31 -14.33 -6.35
CA PRO A 201 -13.36 -15.31 -7.44
C PRO A 201 -12.09 -16.13 -7.60
N GLY A 202 -10.94 -15.62 -7.12
CA GLY A 202 -9.64 -16.28 -7.11
C GLY A 202 -9.27 -17.03 -5.84
N GLY A 203 -10.19 -17.23 -4.90
CA GLY A 203 -9.89 -17.82 -3.58
C GLY A 203 -9.05 -19.09 -3.62
N GLN A 204 -9.33 -20.01 -4.54
CA GLN A 204 -8.54 -21.25 -4.70
C GLN A 204 -7.10 -20.98 -5.15
N ARG A 205 -6.86 -19.97 -5.98
CA ARG A 205 -5.52 -19.56 -6.40
C ARG A 205 -4.71 -18.98 -5.23
N ILE A 206 -5.36 -18.21 -4.39
CA ILE A 206 -4.73 -17.59 -3.21
C ILE A 206 -4.36 -18.67 -2.19
N GLU A 207 -5.21 -19.67 -1.97
CA GLU A 207 -4.90 -20.83 -1.10
C GLU A 207 -3.61 -21.53 -1.53
N ALA A 208 -3.38 -21.68 -2.83
CA ALA A 208 -2.14 -22.25 -3.35
C ALA A 208 -0.88 -21.44 -3.04
N LEU A 209 -1.01 -20.18 -2.64
CA LEU A 209 0.09 -19.27 -2.30
C LEU A 209 0.31 -19.13 -0.79
N LEU A 210 -0.56 -19.74 0.05
CA LEU A 210 -0.40 -19.71 1.50
C LEU A 210 0.91 -20.42 1.90
N PHE A 211 1.53 -19.89 2.92
CA PHE A 211 2.85 -20.29 3.38
C PHE A 211 2.78 -21.27 4.56
N ASP A 212 3.87 -22.00 4.77
CA ASP A 212 4.11 -22.73 6.01
C ASP A 212 4.22 -21.75 7.19
N GLU A 213 3.45 -21.98 8.25
CA GLU A 213 3.35 -21.08 9.40
C GLU A 213 4.67 -20.92 10.15
N GLN A 214 5.48 -22.00 10.23
CA GLN A 214 6.76 -21.96 10.93
C GLN A 214 7.78 -21.12 10.18
N LYS A 215 7.88 -21.32 8.85
CA LYS A 215 8.74 -20.50 7.99
C LYS A 215 8.30 -19.05 8.00
N TYR A 216 7.01 -18.79 7.86
CA TYR A 216 6.44 -17.44 7.92
C TYR A 216 6.77 -16.76 9.26
N GLY A 217 6.54 -17.46 10.38
CA GLY A 217 6.89 -16.96 11.71
C GLY A 217 8.37 -16.57 11.83
N THR A 218 9.27 -17.35 11.20
CA THR A 218 10.71 -17.06 11.16
C THR A 218 11.00 -15.77 10.38
N VAL A 219 10.38 -15.58 9.22
CA VAL A 219 10.49 -14.36 8.41
C VAL A 219 10.04 -13.13 9.20
N ILE A 220 8.87 -13.19 9.85
CA ILE A 220 8.36 -12.06 10.64
C ILE A 220 9.26 -11.77 11.86
N ASN A 221 9.80 -12.79 12.53
CA ASN A 221 10.77 -12.57 13.61
C ASN A 221 12.03 -11.86 13.10
N ARG A 222 12.52 -12.22 11.91
CA ARG A 222 13.66 -11.56 11.29
C ARG A 222 13.33 -10.09 10.98
N LEU A 223 12.14 -9.79 10.41
CA LEU A 223 11.69 -8.41 10.20
C LEU A 223 11.63 -7.61 11.50
N ILE A 224 11.14 -8.20 12.60
CA ILE A 224 11.12 -7.55 13.92
C ILE A 224 12.56 -7.23 14.39
N SER A 225 13.48 -8.15 14.22
CA SER A 225 14.89 -7.96 14.60
C SER A 225 15.55 -6.87 13.76
N GLU A 226 15.34 -6.87 12.45
CA GLU A 226 15.80 -5.83 11.53
C GLU A 226 15.23 -4.45 11.89
N LYS A 227 13.95 -4.37 12.18
CA LYS A 227 13.31 -3.11 12.62
C LYS A 227 13.91 -2.57 13.90
N LYS A 228 14.18 -3.44 14.89
CA LYS A 228 14.84 -3.07 16.16
C LYS A 228 16.27 -2.57 15.93
N ALA A 229 16.96 -3.12 14.94
CA ALA A 229 18.30 -2.71 14.56
C ALA A 229 18.34 -1.43 13.69
N GLY A 230 17.20 -0.78 13.44
CA GLY A 230 17.11 0.43 12.60
C GLY A 230 17.05 0.13 11.10
N GLY A 231 16.74 -1.10 10.70
CA GLY A 231 16.58 -1.50 9.30
C GLY A 231 15.45 -0.73 8.58
N PRO A 232 15.43 -0.77 7.25
CA PRO A 232 14.59 0.07 6.39
C PRO A 232 13.12 -0.39 6.34
N ILE A 233 12.52 -0.76 7.45
CA ILE A 233 11.16 -1.29 7.54
C ILE A 233 10.22 -0.21 8.03
N VAL A 234 9.10 0.02 7.30
CA VAL A 234 8.10 1.04 7.62
C VAL A 234 7.24 0.63 8.82
N HIS A 235 6.81 -0.62 8.84
CA HIS A 235 5.89 -1.14 9.84
C HIS A 235 6.37 -0.97 11.27
N SER A 236 5.41 -0.77 12.19
CA SER A 236 5.70 -0.81 13.63
C SER A 236 5.98 -2.26 14.07
N ILE A 237 6.72 -2.41 15.17
CA ILE A 237 6.97 -3.72 15.78
C ILE A 237 5.65 -4.39 16.20
N ASP A 238 4.67 -3.61 16.64
CA ASP A 238 3.37 -4.15 17.07
C ASP A 238 2.55 -4.67 15.89
N TYR A 239 2.63 -4.01 14.72
CA TYR A 239 2.03 -4.56 13.50
C TYR A 239 2.70 -5.88 13.09
N LEU A 240 4.04 -5.94 13.09
CA LEU A 240 4.76 -7.16 12.76
C LEU A 240 4.43 -8.30 13.73
N ARG A 241 4.32 -8.02 15.04
CA ARG A 241 3.87 -9.00 16.02
C ARG A 241 2.44 -9.47 15.79
N TYR A 242 1.58 -8.56 15.35
CA TYR A 242 0.19 -8.87 15.04
C TYR A 242 0.08 -9.83 13.86
N ILE A 243 0.73 -9.54 12.74
CA ILE A 243 0.68 -10.39 11.54
C ILE A 243 1.47 -11.70 11.69
N ARG A 244 2.35 -11.82 12.70
CA ARG A 244 3.11 -13.05 12.98
C ARG A 244 2.21 -14.24 13.37
N ASN A 245 1.08 -13.97 13.98
CA ASN A 245 0.18 -15.03 14.43
C ASN A 245 -0.78 -15.38 13.28
N PRO A 246 -0.81 -16.63 12.78
CA PRO A 246 -1.75 -17.05 11.75
C PRO A 246 -3.22 -16.90 12.17
N ASP A 247 -3.50 -16.97 13.47
CA ASP A 247 -4.83 -16.74 14.06
C ASP A 247 -5.13 -15.24 14.30
N TRP A 248 -4.46 -14.34 13.63
CA TRP A 248 -4.65 -12.90 13.82
C TRP A 248 -6.11 -12.44 13.63
N ASN A 249 -6.92 -13.17 12.86
CA ASN A 249 -8.36 -12.95 12.73
C ASN A 249 -9.15 -13.32 14.00
N GLN A 250 -8.62 -14.17 14.87
CA GLN A 250 -9.28 -14.65 16.10
C GLN A 250 -8.86 -13.86 17.34
N ASN A 251 -7.85 -13.00 17.23
CA ASN A 251 -7.41 -12.19 18.35
C ASN A 251 -8.50 -11.15 18.71
N ASN A 252 -8.91 -11.14 19.99
CA ASN A 252 -9.90 -10.22 20.62
C ASN A 252 -9.46 -8.74 20.59
N ARG A 253 -8.78 -8.28 19.55
CA ARG A 253 -8.43 -6.87 19.39
C ARG A 253 -9.58 -6.12 18.73
N THR A 254 -9.93 -4.97 19.26
CA THR A 254 -10.91 -4.08 18.65
C THR A 254 -10.45 -3.69 17.24
N CYS A 255 -11.16 -4.15 16.22
CA CYS A 255 -10.92 -3.72 14.85
C CYS A 255 -11.45 -2.29 14.67
N TRP A 256 -10.63 -1.40 14.14
CA TRP A 256 -10.97 -0.01 13.88
C TRP A 256 -11.38 0.25 12.42
N ALA A 257 -11.46 -0.81 11.60
CA ALA A 257 -12.04 -0.73 10.26
C ALA A 257 -13.52 -0.28 10.36
N GLY A 258 -13.94 0.57 9.42
CA GLY A 258 -15.26 1.20 9.46
C GLY A 258 -15.39 2.35 10.46
N LYS A 259 -14.36 2.62 11.30
CA LYS A 259 -14.34 3.72 12.27
C LYS A 259 -13.30 4.79 11.91
N PHE A 260 -12.04 4.39 11.79
CA PHE A 260 -10.94 5.28 11.46
C PHE A 260 -10.30 4.95 10.11
N TYR A 261 -10.55 3.77 9.60
CA TYR A 261 -10.01 3.27 8.36
C TYR A 261 -11.04 2.49 7.57
N PHE A 262 -11.14 2.75 6.26
CA PHE A 262 -11.93 1.96 5.31
C PHE A 262 -11.41 2.13 3.87
N ALA A 263 -11.91 1.29 2.97
CA ALA A 263 -11.67 1.40 1.55
C ALA A 263 -12.96 1.79 0.84
N ILE A 264 -12.81 2.57 -0.22
CA ILE A 264 -13.88 2.93 -1.16
C ILE A 264 -13.52 2.31 -2.50
N THR A 265 -14.45 1.57 -3.08
CA THR A 265 -14.36 0.95 -4.40
C THR A 265 -15.11 1.79 -5.42
N PRO A 266 -14.84 1.60 -6.75
CA PRO A 266 -15.53 2.34 -7.81
C PRO A 266 -17.03 2.04 -7.90
N SER A 267 -17.48 0.88 -7.36
CA SER A 267 -18.86 0.37 -7.40
C SER A 267 -19.36 0.04 -6.00
#